data_19bade1200f311275dab0f4689e1e1bf
#
_entry.id   19bade1200f311275dab0f4689e1e1bf
#
_cell.length_a   1.000
_cell.length_b   1.000
_cell.length_c   1.000
_cell.angle_alpha   90.00
_cell.angle_beta   90.00
_cell.angle_gamma   90.00
#
_symmetry.space_group_name_H-M   'P 1'
#
loop_
_entity.id
_entity.type
_entity.pdbx_description
1 polymer ?
#
loop_
_entity_poly.entity_id
_entity_poly.type
_entity_poly.pdbx_seq_one_letter_code
_entity_poly.pdbx_strand_id
1 'polypeptide(L)'
;MKKFYALLLMVFAVAMGVSAQTYYNGKLDVEMVGEKIADGMDARGSLSEAADGTYVFKLPDFRITINETELPCGDIVVEGVTRKDGKLSGSVNDLSLAMGQIHAKVDLVGTETAEGAMDLAITVGWYTDYPDDLNATMPINVTFKGQKYDSVVTEYPGKLDVEMVGEKIVSGQDAKVYLQTIDEGVYMFKLPDFRITINETELPCGDIVIEGVTRTANATGFDLAGSVNDLSLAEGAIHAKVDLAGTETAEGVMDLAITVGWYTDYPDDLSATMPINVTFKGQRDAGVNVVEASGAAVRGAEGAIAVDGFAGRVNVYTVDGRLAASAQVDGEATLTVAAGLYVVRAGEKAVKVVVK
;
A
#
# COMPACT_ATOMS: atom_id res chain seq x y z
N MET A 1 28.67 36.56 2.68
CA MET A 1 27.31 37.11 2.39
C MET A 1 26.35 35.96 2.31
N LYS A 2 25.56 35.77 3.37
CA LYS A 2 24.62 34.65 3.53
C LYS A 2 23.33 35.01 2.82
N LYS A 3 22.98 34.31 1.77
CA LYS A 3 21.63 34.42 1.16
C LYS A 3 20.72 33.41 1.85
N PHE A 4 19.89 33.87 2.76
CA PHE A 4 18.76 33.14 3.31
C PHE A 4 17.68 33.08 2.21
N TYR A 5 17.37 31.87 1.74
CA TYR A 5 16.14 31.65 1.01
C TYR A 5 15.04 31.38 2.02
N ALA A 6 14.14 32.36 2.19
CA ALA A 6 12.90 32.18 2.91
C ALA A 6 11.99 31.29 2.02
N LEU A 7 11.90 30.02 2.37
CA LEU A 7 10.88 29.11 1.78
C LEU A 7 9.57 29.39 2.48
N LEU A 8 8.64 29.99 1.76
CA LEU A 8 7.27 30.25 2.20
C LEU A 8 6.53 28.91 2.31
N LEU A 9 6.43 28.35 3.50
CA LEU A 9 5.66 27.13 3.79
C LEU A 9 4.16 27.51 3.77
N MET A 10 3.49 27.23 2.65
CA MET A 10 2.03 27.10 2.66
C MET A 10 1.71 25.70 3.22
N VAL A 11 1.32 25.67 4.48
CA VAL A 11 0.74 24.47 5.10
C VAL A 11 -0.66 24.28 4.52
N PHE A 12 -0.78 23.49 3.47
CA PHE A 12 -2.05 22.84 3.16
C PHE A 12 -2.13 21.58 4.03
N ALA A 13 -2.85 21.68 5.13
CA ALA A 13 -3.33 20.50 5.85
C ALA A 13 -4.38 19.80 4.96
N VAL A 14 -3.93 19.01 4.01
CA VAL A 14 -4.78 18.01 3.36
C VAL A 14 -4.92 16.90 4.40
N ALA A 15 -6.11 16.73 4.94
CA ALA A 15 -6.49 15.51 5.65
C ALA A 15 -6.39 14.38 4.62
N MET A 16 -5.22 13.76 4.48
CA MET A 16 -5.06 12.56 3.69
C MET A 16 -5.73 11.43 4.49
N GLY A 17 -7.01 11.21 4.19
CA GLY A 17 -7.62 9.91 4.45
C GLY A 17 -6.71 8.85 3.85
N VAL A 18 -6.55 7.73 4.50
CA VAL A 18 -5.88 6.56 3.93
C VAL A 18 -6.61 6.27 2.62
N SER A 19 -6.03 6.67 1.49
CA SER A 19 -6.58 6.33 0.17
C SER A 19 -6.54 4.81 0.09
N ALA A 20 -7.71 4.18 0.04
CA ALA A 20 -7.81 2.73 0.04
C ALA A 20 -7.19 2.22 -1.26
N GLN A 21 -6.01 1.61 -1.15
CA GLN A 21 -5.35 0.97 -2.25
C GLN A 21 -6.04 -0.38 -2.51
N THR A 22 -6.51 -0.58 -3.72
CA THR A 22 -7.14 -1.83 -4.15
C THR A 22 -6.09 -2.70 -4.83
N TYR A 23 -5.95 -3.94 -4.40
CA TYR A 23 -5.03 -4.91 -4.97
C TYR A 23 -5.75 -5.90 -5.89
N TYR A 24 -5.06 -6.33 -6.95
CA TYR A 24 -5.53 -7.28 -7.93
C TYR A 24 -4.44 -8.35 -8.11
N ASN A 25 -4.74 -9.58 -7.74
CA ASN A 25 -3.84 -10.71 -7.95
C ASN A 25 -4.21 -11.41 -9.24
N GLY A 26 -3.22 -11.74 -10.06
CA GLY A 26 -3.49 -12.25 -11.40
C GLY A 26 -2.29 -12.78 -12.15
N LYS A 27 -2.42 -12.74 -13.45
CA LYS A 27 -1.44 -13.24 -14.41
C LYS A 27 -0.96 -12.14 -15.34
N LEU A 28 0.31 -12.20 -15.68
CA LEU A 28 1.00 -11.29 -16.57
C LEU A 28 1.53 -12.06 -17.79
N ASP A 29 1.20 -11.57 -18.97
CA ASP A 29 1.84 -11.96 -20.22
C ASP A 29 2.67 -10.79 -20.73
N VAL A 30 3.87 -11.08 -21.25
CA VAL A 30 4.76 -10.07 -21.84
C VAL A 30 5.21 -10.51 -23.21
N GLU A 31 5.05 -9.61 -24.19
CA GLU A 31 5.48 -9.79 -25.58
C GLU A 31 6.42 -8.65 -25.97
N MET A 32 7.54 -8.95 -26.57
CA MET A 32 8.51 -7.99 -27.08
C MET A 32 8.85 -8.32 -28.52
N VAL A 33 8.66 -7.33 -29.42
CA VAL A 33 8.95 -7.49 -30.88
C VAL A 33 8.24 -8.71 -31.50
N GLY A 34 7.03 -9.05 -31.00
CA GLY A 34 6.24 -10.17 -31.50
C GLY A 34 6.64 -11.54 -30.92
N GLU A 35 7.61 -11.58 -30.02
CA GLU A 35 7.98 -12.80 -29.28
C GLU A 35 7.44 -12.75 -27.86
N LYS A 36 6.80 -13.83 -27.42
CA LYS A 36 6.30 -13.96 -26.05
C LYS A 36 7.48 -14.30 -25.13
N ILE A 37 7.81 -13.34 -24.24
CA ILE A 37 8.93 -13.46 -23.30
C ILE A 37 8.48 -13.83 -21.88
N ALA A 38 7.19 -13.70 -21.57
CA ALA A 38 6.58 -14.23 -20.35
C ALA A 38 5.14 -14.68 -20.65
N ASP A 39 4.71 -15.78 -20.03
CA ASP A 39 3.41 -16.42 -20.22
C ASP A 39 2.80 -16.84 -18.89
N GLY A 40 1.75 -16.13 -18.47
CA GLY A 40 0.96 -16.44 -17.28
C GLY A 40 1.75 -16.35 -15.98
N MET A 41 2.74 -15.46 -15.88
CA MET A 41 3.46 -15.22 -14.63
C MET A 41 2.51 -14.68 -13.56
N ASP A 42 2.70 -15.11 -12.32
CA ASP A 42 1.99 -14.50 -11.20
C ASP A 42 2.42 -13.04 -11.04
N ALA A 43 1.42 -12.16 -10.95
CA ALA A 43 1.65 -10.73 -10.78
C ALA A 43 0.57 -10.10 -9.91
N ARG A 44 0.94 -8.99 -9.28
CA ARG A 44 0.01 -8.16 -8.51
C ARG A 44 -0.02 -6.77 -9.09
N GLY A 45 -1.21 -6.27 -9.39
CA GLY A 45 -1.43 -4.85 -9.68
C GLY A 45 -2.11 -4.16 -8.52
N SER A 46 -1.98 -2.86 -8.44
CA SER A 46 -2.75 -2.06 -7.49
C SER A 46 -3.30 -0.79 -8.14
N LEU A 47 -4.42 -0.32 -7.61
CA LEU A 47 -5.08 0.91 -8.03
C LEU A 47 -5.41 1.74 -6.79
N SER A 48 -4.88 2.95 -6.70
CA SER A 48 -5.14 3.90 -5.62
C SER A 48 -5.76 5.18 -6.18
N GLU A 49 -6.72 5.75 -5.47
CA GLU A 49 -7.34 7.01 -5.86
C GLU A 49 -6.46 8.20 -5.44
N ALA A 50 -6.19 9.11 -6.36
CA ALA A 50 -5.47 10.35 -6.11
C ALA A 50 -6.42 11.46 -5.65
N ALA A 51 -5.87 12.53 -5.05
CA ALA A 51 -6.66 13.63 -4.49
C ALA A 51 -7.49 14.40 -5.52
N ASP A 52 -7.14 14.34 -6.79
CA ASP A 52 -7.85 14.97 -7.92
C ASP A 52 -8.96 14.09 -8.52
N GLY A 53 -9.21 12.90 -7.96
CA GLY A 53 -10.19 11.93 -8.43
C GLY A 53 -9.72 11.08 -9.62
N THR A 54 -8.45 11.19 -10.00
CA THR A 54 -7.79 10.22 -10.89
C THR A 54 -7.26 9.04 -10.09
N TYR A 55 -6.65 8.07 -10.76
CA TYR A 55 -6.08 6.90 -10.11
C TYR A 55 -4.60 6.75 -10.47
N VAL A 56 -3.86 6.12 -9.58
CA VAL A 56 -2.50 5.63 -9.82
C VAL A 56 -2.56 4.12 -9.95
N PHE A 57 -2.18 3.59 -11.09
CA PHE A 57 -1.97 2.16 -11.28
C PHE A 57 -0.50 1.82 -11.04
N LYS A 58 -0.24 0.75 -10.29
CA LYS A 58 1.10 0.25 -10.04
C LYS A 58 1.15 -1.25 -10.31
N LEU A 59 2.14 -1.68 -11.12
CA LEU A 59 2.55 -3.06 -11.30
C LEU A 59 3.97 -3.17 -10.73
N PRO A 60 4.14 -3.70 -9.50
CA PRO A 60 5.44 -3.74 -8.85
C PRO A 60 6.34 -4.81 -9.44
N ASP A 61 7.65 -4.62 -9.27
CA ASP A 61 8.70 -5.61 -9.54
C ASP A 61 8.62 -6.20 -10.97
N PHE A 62 8.29 -5.34 -11.94
CA PHE A 62 8.24 -5.74 -13.34
C PHE A 62 9.62 -6.18 -13.84
N ARG A 63 9.67 -7.33 -14.49
CA ARG A 63 10.90 -7.94 -14.98
C ARG A 63 10.71 -8.44 -16.40
N ILE A 64 11.76 -8.38 -17.19
CA ILE A 64 11.81 -8.99 -18.53
C ILE A 64 12.98 -9.95 -18.61
N THR A 65 12.82 -11.03 -19.36
CA THR A 65 13.90 -12.00 -19.60
C THR A 65 14.36 -11.89 -21.04
N ILE A 66 15.62 -11.54 -21.25
CA ILE A 66 16.23 -11.42 -22.58
C ILE A 66 17.42 -12.36 -22.63
N ASN A 67 17.43 -13.30 -23.61
CA ASN A 67 18.51 -14.28 -23.77
C ASN A 67 18.84 -15.03 -22.46
N GLU A 68 17.81 -15.53 -21.77
CA GLU A 68 17.92 -16.24 -20.47
C GLU A 68 18.45 -15.37 -19.31
N THR A 69 18.64 -14.08 -19.52
CA THR A 69 19.03 -13.12 -18.47
C THR A 69 17.81 -12.32 -18.03
N GLU A 70 17.52 -12.39 -16.73
CA GLU A 70 16.47 -11.58 -16.12
C GLU A 70 16.96 -10.14 -15.92
N LEU A 71 16.20 -9.19 -16.44
CA LEU A 71 16.41 -7.76 -16.25
C LEU A 71 15.32 -7.21 -15.33
N PRO A 72 15.64 -6.84 -14.08
CA PRO A 72 14.70 -6.18 -13.20
C PRO A 72 14.48 -4.75 -13.69
N CYS A 73 13.25 -4.45 -14.10
CA CYS A 73 12.88 -3.12 -14.58
C CYS A 73 12.34 -2.22 -13.47
N GLY A 74 11.92 -2.81 -12.34
CA GLY A 74 11.29 -2.08 -11.23
C GLY A 74 9.78 -1.92 -11.42
N ASP A 75 9.21 -0.89 -10.83
CA ASP A 75 7.76 -0.70 -10.81
C ASP A 75 7.27 0.03 -12.06
N ILE A 76 6.24 -0.49 -12.72
CA ILE A 76 5.48 0.30 -13.72
C ILE A 76 4.42 1.08 -12.96
N VAL A 77 4.58 2.41 -12.90
CA VAL A 77 3.65 3.34 -12.26
C VAL A 77 3.03 4.24 -13.33
N VAL A 78 1.70 4.24 -13.40
CA VAL A 78 0.94 5.10 -14.30
C VAL A 78 0.03 5.99 -13.47
N GLU A 79 0.37 7.26 -13.38
CA GLU A 79 -0.41 8.28 -12.70
C GLU A 79 -1.50 8.86 -13.63
N GLY A 80 -2.50 9.53 -13.07
CA GLY A 80 -3.55 10.19 -13.84
C GLY A 80 -4.45 9.20 -14.60
N VAL A 81 -4.53 7.95 -14.17
CA VAL A 81 -5.43 6.96 -14.78
C VAL A 81 -6.87 7.40 -14.56
N THR A 82 -7.63 7.50 -15.65
CA THR A 82 -9.07 7.77 -15.60
C THR A 82 -9.84 6.47 -15.49
N ARG A 83 -10.90 6.46 -14.66
CA ARG A 83 -11.84 5.34 -14.50
C ARG A 83 -13.25 5.82 -14.82
N LYS A 84 -13.82 5.34 -15.90
CA LYS A 84 -15.18 5.71 -16.31
C LYS A 84 -15.92 4.50 -16.88
N ASP A 85 -17.09 4.20 -16.31
CA ASP A 85 -17.94 3.07 -16.73
C ASP A 85 -17.18 1.74 -16.82
N GLY A 86 -16.30 1.47 -15.82
CA GLY A 86 -15.46 0.29 -15.77
C GLY A 86 -14.28 0.29 -16.76
N LYS A 87 -14.09 1.36 -17.55
CA LYS A 87 -12.94 1.51 -18.44
C LYS A 87 -11.83 2.28 -17.74
N LEU A 88 -10.60 1.81 -17.93
CA LEU A 88 -9.37 2.40 -17.40
C LEU A 88 -8.52 2.91 -18.56
N SER A 89 -7.95 4.11 -18.46
CA SER A 89 -6.94 4.60 -19.39
C SER A 89 -6.00 5.60 -18.72
N GLY A 90 -4.72 5.51 -19.03
CA GLY A 90 -3.68 6.41 -18.54
C GLY A 90 -2.44 6.36 -19.42
N SER A 91 -1.57 7.35 -19.26
CA SER A 91 -0.31 7.42 -20.04
C SER A 91 0.75 8.21 -19.27
N VAL A 92 1.98 7.73 -19.33
CA VAL A 92 3.18 8.41 -18.81
C VAL A 92 4.19 8.49 -19.94
N ASN A 93 4.70 9.69 -20.22
CA ASN A 93 5.61 9.92 -21.37
C ASN A 93 7.07 9.58 -21.07
N ASP A 94 7.47 9.60 -19.81
CA ASP A 94 8.85 9.30 -19.40
C ASP A 94 8.83 8.59 -18.06
N LEU A 95 8.69 7.28 -18.10
CA LEU A 95 8.83 6.41 -16.94
C LEU A 95 10.29 5.93 -16.88
N SER A 96 10.96 6.25 -15.77
CA SER A 96 12.30 5.77 -15.49
C SER A 96 12.23 4.37 -14.88
N LEU A 97 12.86 3.41 -15.53
CA LEU A 97 12.92 2.00 -15.13
C LEU A 97 14.37 1.56 -14.98
N ALA A 98 14.61 0.41 -14.32
CA ALA A 98 15.95 -0.17 -14.11
C ALA A 98 16.94 0.87 -13.54
N MET A 99 16.53 1.60 -12.49
CA MET A 99 17.34 2.66 -11.85
C MET A 99 17.84 3.74 -12.83
N GLY A 100 16.98 4.20 -13.72
CA GLY A 100 17.30 5.23 -14.70
C GLY A 100 18.03 4.77 -15.95
N GLN A 101 18.28 3.47 -16.11
CA GLN A 101 18.92 2.92 -17.31
C GLN A 101 17.95 2.77 -18.49
N ILE A 102 16.65 2.71 -18.20
CA ILE A 102 15.59 2.58 -19.20
C ILE A 102 14.63 3.75 -19.02
N HIS A 103 14.37 4.46 -20.08
CA HIS A 103 13.32 5.46 -20.16
C HIS A 103 12.24 4.99 -21.14
N ALA A 104 10.98 5.09 -20.76
CA ALA A 104 9.90 4.54 -21.56
C ALA A 104 8.64 5.42 -21.52
N LYS A 105 7.94 5.46 -22.64
CA LYS A 105 6.54 5.87 -22.66
C LYS A 105 5.68 4.68 -22.27
N VAL A 106 4.73 4.88 -21.38
CA VAL A 106 3.78 3.84 -20.98
C VAL A 106 2.35 4.31 -21.28
N ASP A 107 1.64 3.50 -22.04
CA ASP A 107 0.20 3.68 -22.30
C ASP A 107 -0.56 2.50 -21.69
N LEU A 108 -1.60 2.78 -20.89
CA LEU A 108 -2.44 1.79 -20.22
C LEU A 108 -3.89 1.95 -20.69
N VAL A 109 -4.50 0.87 -21.12
CA VAL A 109 -5.94 0.79 -21.39
C VAL A 109 -6.50 -0.53 -20.86
N GLY A 110 -7.74 -0.54 -20.42
CA GLY A 110 -8.37 -1.78 -19.98
C GLY A 110 -9.75 -1.60 -19.37
N THR A 111 -10.17 -2.62 -18.65
CA THR A 111 -11.48 -2.68 -18.01
C THR A 111 -11.40 -3.26 -16.62
N GLU A 112 -12.30 -2.81 -15.75
CA GLU A 112 -12.58 -3.41 -14.46
C GLU A 112 -14.07 -3.66 -14.36
N THR A 113 -14.45 -4.89 -14.02
CA THR A 113 -15.87 -5.26 -13.84
C THR A 113 -16.38 -4.90 -12.44
N ALA A 114 -17.69 -4.89 -12.25
CA ALA A 114 -18.28 -4.67 -10.93
C ALA A 114 -17.89 -5.76 -9.91
N GLU A 115 -17.59 -6.97 -10.38
CA GLU A 115 -17.12 -8.10 -9.57
C GLU A 115 -15.62 -8.03 -9.27
N GLY A 116 -14.91 -6.98 -9.76
CA GLY A 116 -13.51 -6.74 -9.51
C GLY A 116 -12.54 -7.51 -10.40
N ALA A 117 -13.00 -8.07 -11.53
CA ALA A 117 -12.08 -8.59 -12.54
C ALA A 117 -11.46 -7.44 -13.33
N MET A 118 -10.14 -7.44 -13.48
CA MET A 118 -9.35 -6.44 -14.19
C MET A 118 -8.67 -7.07 -15.40
N ASP A 119 -8.77 -6.43 -16.56
CA ASP A 119 -8.07 -6.81 -17.79
C ASP A 119 -7.41 -5.57 -18.39
N LEU A 120 -6.08 -5.50 -18.35
CA LEU A 120 -5.29 -4.35 -18.80
C LEU A 120 -4.35 -4.75 -19.94
N ALA A 121 -4.27 -3.89 -20.94
CA ALA A 121 -3.22 -3.84 -21.92
C ALA A 121 -2.32 -2.64 -21.62
N ILE A 122 -1.04 -2.89 -21.39
CA ILE A 122 -0.03 -1.88 -21.08
C ILE A 122 1.03 -1.97 -22.16
N THR A 123 1.26 -0.87 -22.86
CA THR A 123 2.33 -0.77 -23.86
C THR A 123 3.46 0.05 -23.26
N VAL A 124 4.61 -0.56 -23.10
CA VAL A 124 5.86 0.09 -22.65
C VAL A 124 6.71 0.34 -23.89
N GLY A 125 6.74 1.56 -24.35
CA GLY A 125 7.59 1.99 -25.46
C GLY A 125 8.97 2.40 -24.95
N TRP A 126 9.91 1.45 -24.91
CA TRP A 126 11.28 1.73 -24.50
C TRP A 126 11.97 2.66 -25.50
N TYR A 127 12.41 3.84 -25.09
CA TYR A 127 13.16 4.76 -25.92
C TYR A 127 14.54 4.22 -26.26
N THR A 128 14.83 4.04 -27.54
CA THR A 128 16.10 3.46 -28.03
C THR A 128 17.19 4.50 -28.18
N ASP A 129 16.86 5.78 -28.18
CA ASP A 129 17.77 6.92 -28.36
C ASP A 129 17.40 8.10 -27.43
N TYR A 130 17.26 7.79 -26.14
CA TYR A 130 16.91 8.77 -25.11
C TYR A 130 18.14 9.61 -24.70
N PRO A 131 18.02 10.94 -24.51
CA PRO A 131 16.83 11.78 -24.72
C PRO A 131 16.70 12.37 -26.13
N ASP A 132 17.55 12.00 -27.09
CA ASP A 132 17.71 12.67 -28.39
C ASP A 132 16.54 12.41 -29.35
N ASP A 133 15.93 11.21 -29.31
CA ASP A 133 14.73 10.89 -30.10
C ASP A 133 13.66 10.13 -29.25
N LEU A 134 12.64 10.87 -28.84
CA LEU A 134 11.50 10.32 -28.08
C LEU A 134 10.46 9.60 -28.98
N ASN A 135 10.67 9.52 -30.29
CA ASN A 135 9.82 8.76 -31.20
C ASN A 135 10.39 7.36 -31.50
N ALA A 136 11.70 7.19 -31.33
CA ALA A 136 12.36 5.90 -31.54
C ALA A 136 12.10 4.98 -30.34
N THR A 137 11.03 4.18 -30.37
CA THR A 137 10.65 3.27 -29.28
C THR A 137 10.64 1.82 -29.73
N MET A 138 11.02 0.95 -28.81
CA MET A 138 10.83 -0.50 -28.92
C MET A 138 9.64 -0.92 -28.05
N PRO A 139 8.54 -1.42 -28.63
CA PRO A 139 7.34 -1.74 -27.86
C PRO A 139 7.50 -3.06 -27.09
N ILE A 140 7.12 -3.03 -25.84
CA ILE A 140 6.88 -4.19 -24.98
C ILE A 140 5.41 -4.17 -24.64
N ASN A 141 4.67 -5.19 -25.04
CA ASN A 141 3.26 -5.34 -24.76
C ASN A 141 3.09 -6.21 -23.52
N VAL A 142 2.43 -5.68 -22.53
CA VAL A 142 2.15 -6.33 -21.27
C VAL A 142 0.64 -6.47 -21.12
N THR A 143 0.16 -7.69 -20.90
CA THR A 143 -1.25 -7.93 -20.58
C THR A 143 -1.33 -8.41 -19.14
N PHE A 144 -2.11 -7.71 -18.33
CA PHE A 144 -2.40 -8.09 -16.94
C PHE A 144 -3.87 -8.46 -16.80
N LYS A 145 -4.14 -9.67 -16.27
CA LYS A 145 -5.48 -10.14 -15.93
C LYS A 145 -5.51 -10.51 -14.47
N GLY A 146 -6.24 -9.73 -13.69
CA GLY A 146 -6.29 -9.87 -12.24
C GLY A 146 -7.71 -9.90 -11.69
N GLN A 147 -7.83 -10.37 -10.46
CA GLN A 147 -9.04 -10.34 -9.66
C GLN A 147 -8.78 -9.50 -8.42
N LYS A 148 -9.70 -8.61 -8.08
CA LYS A 148 -9.66 -7.81 -6.85
C LYS A 148 -9.46 -8.72 -5.65
N TYR A 149 -8.48 -8.38 -4.82
CA TYR A 149 -8.21 -9.05 -3.56
C TYR A 149 -9.01 -8.39 -2.43
N ASP A 150 -9.70 -9.20 -1.62
CA ASP A 150 -10.43 -8.72 -0.44
C ASP A 150 -9.43 -8.44 0.71
N SER A 151 -8.90 -7.24 0.71
CA SER A 151 -7.91 -6.79 1.70
C SER A 151 -8.53 -6.57 3.07
N VAL A 152 -7.79 -6.92 4.12
CA VAL A 152 -8.10 -6.55 5.52
C VAL A 152 -7.04 -5.59 6.01
N VAL A 153 -7.47 -4.42 6.49
CA VAL A 153 -6.58 -3.42 7.10
C VAL A 153 -6.67 -3.54 8.62
N THR A 154 -5.54 -3.69 9.27
CA THR A 154 -5.44 -3.70 10.74
C THR A 154 -4.64 -2.48 11.19
N GLU A 155 -5.23 -1.68 12.08
CA GLU A 155 -4.61 -0.50 12.70
C GLU A 155 -3.97 -0.87 14.02
N TYR A 156 -2.78 -0.34 14.27
CA TYR A 156 -2.03 -0.46 15.51
C TYR A 156 -1.68 0.95 16.02
N PRO A 157 -2.46 1.52 16.95
CA PRO A 157 -2.04 2.72 17.66
C PRO A 157 -0.87 2.41 18.60
N GLY A 158 0.06 3.34 18.73
CA GLY A 158 1.26 3.11 19.52
C GLY A 158 2.15 4.33 19.70
N LYS A 159 3.40 4.05 20.03
CA LYS A 159 4.46 5.04 20.26
C LYS A 159 5.62 4.80 19.31
N LEU A 160 6.18 5.90 18.80
CA LEU A 160 7.31 5.94 17.91
C LEU A 160 8.50 6.59 18.61
N ASP A 161 9.67 5.97 18.49
CA ASP A 161 10.96 6.56 18.79
C ASP A 161 11.79 6.62 17.51
N VAL A 162 12.55 7.70 17.32
CA VAL A 162 13.46 7.86 16.16
C VAL A 162 14.85 8.24 16.65
N GLU A 163 15.84 7.51 16.15
CA GLU A 163 17.25 7.75 16.40
C GLU A 163 17.98 7.98 15.07
N MET A 164 18.79 9.00 14.99
CA MET A 164 19.64 9.31 13.83
C MET A 164 21.08 9.50 14.28
N VAL A 165 22.01 8.76 13.64
CA VAL A 165 23.45 8.80 13.96
C VAL A 165 23.74 8.63 15.47
N GLY A 166 22.95 7.78 16.16
CA GLY A 166 23.12 7.49 17.60
C GLY A 166 22.49 8.54 18.53
N GLU A 167 21.86 9.58 18.01
CA GLU A 167 21.13 10.57 18.79
C GLU A 167 19.62 10.34 18.67
N LYS A 168 18.92 10.32 19.81
CA LYS A 168 17.47 10.18 19.86
C LYS A 168 16.82 11.53 19.51
N ILE A 169 16.19 11.61 18.33
CA ILE A 169 15.57 12.83 17.81
C ILE A 169 14.07 12.90 18.05
N VAL A 170 13.40 11.73 18.24
CA VAL A 170 11.98 11.63 18.63
C VAL A 170 11.86 10.60 19.73
N SER A 171 11.01 10.87 20.75
CA SER A 171 10.77 9.94 21.85
C SER A 171 9.31 9.87 22.24
N GLY A 172 8.74 8.67 22.14
CA GLY A 172 7.38 8.37 22.62
C GLY A 172 6.28 9.15 21.90
N GLN A 173 6.51 9.56 20.65
CA GLN A 173 5.50 10.24 19.83
C GLN A 173 4.33 9.29 19.56
N ASP A 174 3.10 9.80 19.66
CA ASP A 174 1.92 9.06 19.23
C ASP A 174 1.96 8.81 17.73
N ALA A 175 1.79 7.55 17.33
CA ALA A 175 1.78 7.13 15.96
C ALA A 175 0.78 5.98 15.75
N LYS A 176 0.40 5.79 14.50
CA LYS A 176 -0.39 4.64 14.06
C LYS A 176 0.33 3.96 12.92
N VAL A 177 0.36 2.64 12.93
CA VAL A 177 0.79 1.87 11.78
C VAL A 177 -0.35 0.99 11.29
N TYR A 178 -0.30 0.66 10.02
CA TYR A 178 -1.31 -0.16 9.35
C TYR A 178 -0.64 -1.38 8.73
N LEU A 179 -1.29 -2.52 8.86
CA LEU A 179 -0.92 -3.75 8.19
C LEU A 179 -2.12 -4.19 7.35
N GLN A 180 -1.98 -4.16 6.02
CA GLN A 180 -3.02 -4.53 5.07
C GLN A 180 -2.67 -5.84 4.39
N THR A 181 -3.60 -6.80 4.36
CA THR A 181 -3.42 -8.00 3.54
C THR A 181 -3.49 -7.63 2.06
N ILE A 182 -2.52 -8.07 1.26
CA ILE A 182 -2.46 -7.81 -0.18
C ILE A 182 -2.43 -9.08 -1.02
N ASP A 183 -2.11 -10.21 -0.36
CA ASP A 183 -2.17 -11.57 -0.88
C ASP A 183 -2.20 -12.56 0.30
N GLU A 184 -2.33 -13.87 0.02
CA GLU A 184 -2.25 -14.90 1.05
C GLU A 184 -0.88 -14.88 1.73
N GLY A 185 -0.87 -14.53 3.03
CA GLY A 185 0.36 -14.42 3.84
C GLY A 185 1.26 -13.24 3.51
N VAL A 186 0.86 -12.34 2.61
CA VAL A 186 1.62 -11.16 2.20
C VAL A 186 0.88 -9.90 2.59
N TYR A 187 1.62 -8.95 3.15
CA TYR A 187 1.06 -7.72 3.71
C TYR A 187 1.73 -6.48 3.12
N MET A 188 1.02 -5.37 3.14
CA MET A 188 1.56 -4.03 3.02
C MET A 188 1.61 -3.41 4.41
N PHE A 189 2.77 -2.90 4.80
CA PHE A 189 2.97 -2.07 5.98
C PHE A 189 2.91 -0.60 5.61
N LYS A 190 2.26 0.22 6.44
CA LYS A 190 2.22 1.66 6.28
C LYS A 190 2.40 2.36 7.62
N LEU A 191 3.39 3.26 7.70
CA LEU A 191 3.53 4.28 8.73
C LEU A 191 3.25 5.64 8.07
N PRO A 192 2.07 6.22 8.27
CA PRO A 192 1.72 7.49 7.63
C PRO A 192 2.38 8.67 8.31
N ASP A 193 2.54 9.75 7.54
CA ASP A 193 2.96 11.08 8.00
C ASP A 193 4.25 11.05 8.84
N PHE A 194 5.21 10.21 8.41
CA PHE A 194 6.50 10.10 9.08
C PHE A 194 7.26 11.43 9.00
N ARG A 195 7.78 11.88 10.15
CA ARG A 195 8.48 13.16 10.29
C ARG A 195 9.73 13.00 11.11
N ILE A 196 10.76 13.75 10.77
CA ILE A 196 11.99 13.85 11.56
C ILE A 196 12.23 15.31 11.93
N THR A 197 12.89 15.54 13.09
CA THR A 197 13.25 16.88 13.53
C THR A 197 14.76 17.01 13.50
N ILE A 198 15.29 17.93 12.70
CA ILE A 198 16.71 18.21 12.57
C ILE A 198 16.95 19.67 12.93
N ASN A 199 17.80 19.94 13.93
CA ASN A 199 18.12 21.30 14.39
C ASN A 199 16.84 22.15 14.67
N GLU A 200 15.90 21.58 15.42
CA GLU A 200 14.61 22.21 15.77
C GLU A 200 13.66 22.46 14.56
N THR A 201 14.03 21.99 13.37
CA THR A 201 13.21 22.08 12.17
C THR A 201 12.57 20.72 11.89
N GLU A 202 11.24 20.68 11.83
CA GLU A 202 10.49 19.49 11.43
C GLU A 202 10.57 19.30 9.90
N LEU A 203 10.98 18.12 9.47
CA LEU A 203 11.00 17.70 8.07
C LEU A 203 9.92 16.64 7.85
N PRO A 204 8.84 16.96 7.13
CA PRO A 204 7.85 15.96 6.75
C PRO A 204 8.46 15.02 5.69
N CYS A 205 8.55 13.75 6.01
CA CYS A 205 9.09 12.73 5.10
C CYS A 205 7.97 12.03 4.30
N GLY A 206 6.72 12.13 4.76
CA GLY A 206 5.59 11.44 4.13
C GLY A 206 5.37 10.04 4.66
N ASP A 207 4.77 9.18 3.85
CA ASP A 207 4.41 7.83 4.28
C ASP A 207 5.57 6.85 4.06
N ILE A 208 5.89 6.03 5.07
CA ILE A 208 6.72 4.84 4.86
C ILE A 208 5.79 3.69 4.49
N VAL A 209 5.89 3.21 3.25
CA VAL A 209 5.09 2.10 2.72
C VAL A 209 6.04 0.97 2.29
N ILE A 210 5.79 -0.23 2.81
CA ILE A 210 6.56 -1.43 2.46
C ILE A 210 5.56 -2.50 2.01
N GLU A 211 5.57 -2.83 0.73
CA GLU A 211 4.81 -3.95 0.17
C GLU A 211 5.62 -5.25 0.29
N GLY A 212 4.92 -6.39 0.30
CA GLY A 212 5.60 -7.68 0.40
C GLY A 212 6.09 -8.05 1.80
N VAL A 213 5.57 -7.39 2.85
CA VAL A 213 5.86 -7.80 4.23
C VAL A 213 5.34 -9.21 4.47
N THR A 214 6.20 -10.09 4.95
CA THR A 214 5.85 -11.44 5.38
C THR A 214 5.47 -11.45 6.85
N ARG A 215 4.52 -12.31 7.21
CA ARG A 215 4.07 -12.55 8.57
C ARG A 215 4.12 -14.04 8.87
N THR A 216 5.20 -14.46 9.53
CA THR A 216 5.51 -15.88 9.77
C THR A 216 5.19 -16.26 11.22
N ALA A 217 4.44 -17.33 11.43
CA ALA A 217 4.10 -17.80 12.77
C ALA A 217 5.35 -18.21 13.57
N ASN A 218 5.42 -17.79 14.83
CA ASN A 218 6.43 -18.16 15.81
C ASN A 218 5.78 -18.70 17.11
N ALA A 219 6.56 -18.94 18.14
CA ALA A 219 6.07 -19.55 19.39
C ALA A 219 5.08 -18.66 20.18
N THR A 220 5.12 -17.32 20.00
CA THR A 220 4.32 -16.35 20.78
C THR A 220 3.38 -15.51 19.94
N GLY A 221 3.40 -15.72 18.62
CA GLY A 221 2.62 -14.94 17.67
C GLY A 221 3.22 -15.04 16.27
N PHE A 222 3.75 -13.93 15.77
CA PHE A 222 4.27 -13.83 14.40
C PHE A 222 5.53 -12.97 14.36
N ASP A 223 6.45 -13.33 13.47
CA ASP A 223 7.55 -12.48 13.04
C ASP A 223 7.13 -11.72 11.78
N LEU A 224 7.51 -10.45 11.70
CA LEU A 224 7.26 -9.57 10.58
C LEU A 224 8.58 -9.18 9.93
N ALA A 225 8.67 -9.26 8.61
CA ALA A 225 9.85 -8.82 7.86
C ALA A 225 9.46 -8.28 6.49
N GLY A 226 10.11 -7.21 6.06
CA GLY A 226 9.91 -6.61 4.75
C GLY A 226 11.01 -5.61 4.41
N SER A 227 11.18 -5.30 3.13
CA SER A 227 12.14 -4.28 2.70
C SER A 227 11.70 -3.62 1.39
N VAL A 228 12.16 -2.38 1.19
CA VAL A 228 12.08 -1.66 -0.07
C VAL A 228 13.43 -0.98 -0.32
N ASN A 229 13.97 -1.12 -1.53
CA ASN A 229 15.33 -0.64 -1.84
C ASN A 229 15.37 0.83 -2.25
N ASP A 230 14.30 1.39 -2.75
CA ASP A 230 14.21 2.79 -3.14
C ASP A 230 12.81 3.33 -2.78
N LEU A 231 12.69 3.84 -1.57
CA LEU A 231 11.52 4.56 -1.12
C LEU A 231 11.76 6.06 -1.31
N SER A 232 10.94 6.69 -2.12
CA SER A 232 10.94 8.14 -2.30
C SER A 232 10.16 8.81 -1.17
N LEU A 233 10.81 9.67 -0.42
CA LEU A 233 10.28 10.42 0.72
C LEU A 233 10.45 11.92 0.49
N ALA A 234 9.73 12.75 1.26
CA ALA A 234 9.80 14.21 1.18
C ALA A 234 9.62 14.71 -0.27
N GLU A 235 8.57 14.23 -0.97
CA GLU A 235 8.26 14.61 -2.36
C GLU A 235 9.42 14.35 -3.34
N GLY A 236 10.19 13.29 -3.13
CA GLY A 236 11.33 12.93 -3.98
C GLY A 236 12.66 13.56 -3.56
N ALA A 237 12.68 14.35 -2.50
CA ALA A 237 13.92 14.95 -2.00
C ALA A 237 14.81 13.96 -1.25
N ILE A 238 14.25 12.84 -0.79
CA ILE A 238 14.95 11.78 -0.05
C ILE A 238 14.66 10.45 -0.72
N HIS A 239 15.69 9.73 -1.07
CA HIS A 239 15.63 8.34 -1.49
C HIS A 239 16.26 7.46 -0.42
N ALA A 240 15.61 6.36 -0.08
CA ALA A 240 16.05 5.52 1.02
C ALA A 240 15.78 4.03 0.78
N LYS A 241 16.71 3.19 1.26
CA LYS A 241 16.41 1.79 1.52
C LYS A 241 15.71 1.69 2.86
N VAL A 242 14.61 0.94 2.94
CA VAL A 242 13.91 0.70 4.20
C VAL A 242 13.82 -0.80 4.46
N ASP A 243 14.28 -1.20 5.64
CA ASP A 243 14.17 -2.56 6.15
C ASP A 243 13.28 -2.56 7.38
N LEU A 244 12.31 -3.47 7.45
CA LEU A 244 11.39 -3.67 8.56
C LEU A 244 11.59 -5.06 9.14
N ALA A 245 11.74 -5.15 10.46
CA ALA A 245 11.72 -6.39 11.20
C ALA A 245 10.97 -6.19 12.53
N GLY A 246 10.30 -7.22 13.02
CA GLY A 246 9.62 -7.13 14.31
C GLY A 246 8.75 -8.32 14.61
N THR A 247 7.93 -8.17 15.64
CA THR A 247 7.04 -9.22 16.12
C THR A 247 5.64 -8.68 16.37
N GLU A 248 4.66 -9.55 16.23
CA GLU A 248 3.28 -9.34 16.69
C GLU A 248 2.87 -10.52 17.57
N THR A 249 2.43 -10.26 18.79
CA THR A 249 1.92 -11.34 19.66
C THR A 249 0.51 -11.77 19.22
N ALA A 250 0.07 -12.92 19.72
CA ALA A 250 -1.30 -13.42 19.47
C ALA A 250 -2.38 -12.43 19.96
N GLU A 251 -2.08 -11.64 21.00
CA GLU A 251 -2.96 -10.59 21.55
C GLU A 251 -2.92 -9.30 20.72
N GLY A 252 -2.06 -9.23 19.69
CA GLY A 252 -1.94 -8.07 18.81
C GLY A 252 -1.03 -6.98 19.34
N VAL A 253 -0.10 -7.27 20.24
CA VAL A 253 0.97 -6.34 20.61
C VAL A 253 2.06 -6.40 19.54
N MET A 254 2.42 -5.26 19.01
CA MET A 254 3.40 -5.09 17.93
C MET A 254 4.65 -4.37 18.43
N ASP A 255 5.81 -4.91 18.11
CA ASP A 255 7.14 -4.32 18.36
C ASP A 255 7.95 -4.36 17.06
N LEU A 256 8.22 -3.19 16.46
CA LEU A 256 8.89 -3.08 15.17
C LEU A 256 10.18 -2.28 15.27
N ALA A 257 11.18 -2.73 14.53
CA ALA A 257 12.37 -1.99 14.18
C ALA A 257 12.34 -1.71 12.67
N ILE A 258 12.42 -0.44 12.29
CA ILE A 258 12.45 0.03 10.90
C ILE A 258 13.74 0.80 10.72
N THR A 259 14.60 0.36 9.81
CA THR A 259 15.82 1.06 9.46
C THR A 259 15.63 1.75 8.13
N VAL A 260 15.69 3.09 8.14
CA VAL A 260 15.64 3.92 6.94
C VAL A 260 17.08 4.33 6.61
N GLY A 261 17.66 3.71 5.61
CA GLY A 261 18.98 4.04 5.09
C GLY A 261 18.87 5.14 4.03
N TRP A 262 18.97 6.38 4.45
CA TRP A 262 18.93 7.53 3.53
C TRP A 262 20.15 7.51 2.63
N TYR A 263 19.98 7.40 1.30
CA TYR A 263 21.07 7.49 0.34
C TYR A 263 21.65 8.90 0.30
N THR A 264 22.96 9.01 0.59
CA THR A 264 23.63 10.32 0.66
C THR A 264 24.14 10.80 -0.70
N ASP A 265 24.24 9.90 -1.67
CA ASP A 265 24.75 10.17 -3.03
C ASP A 265 23.89 9.45 -4.11
N TYR A 266 22.58 9.66 -4.02
CA TYR A 266 21.61 9.06 -4.96
C TYR A 266 21.58 9.85 -6.28
N PRO A 267 21.52 9.20 -7.45
CA PRO A 267 21.53 7.74 -7.67
C PRO A 267 22.92 7.11 -7.85
N ASP A 268 24.01 7.89 -7.71
CA ASP A 268 25.36 7.50 -8.12
C ASP A 268 25.97 6.45 -7.18
N ASP A 269 25.67 6.48 -5.88
CA ASP A 269 26.12 5.49 -4.90
C ASP A 269 24.99 5.04 -3.96
N LEU A 270 24.44 3.86 -4.22
CA LEU A 270 23.42 3.24 -3.38
C LEU A 270 23.98 2.51 -2.16
N SER A 271 25.29 2.48 -1.96
CA SER A 271 25.93 1.90 -0.78
C SER A 271 26.15 2.93 0.34
N ALA A 272 26.25 4.21 -0.01
CA ALA A 272 26.45 5.31 0.94
C ALA A 272 25.11 5.71 1.57
N THR A 273 24.82 5.20 2.77
CA THR A 273 23.58 5.48 3.49
C THR A 273 23.83 6.11 4.86
N MET A 274 22.92 7.01 5.25
CA MET A 274 22.83 7.51 6.62
C MET A 274 21.64 6.82 7.31
N PRO A 275 21.89 6.02 8.37
CA PRO A 275 20.82 5.26 9.01
C PRO A 275 19.97 6.14 9.92
N ILE A 276 18.67 5.99 9.79
CA ILE A 276 17.65 6.47 10.72
C ILE A 276 16.95 5.24 11.28
N ASN A 277 17.06 5.01 12.58
CA ASN A 277 16.44 3.89 13.25
C ASN A 277 15.11 4.34 13.85
N VAL A 278 14.04 3.69 13.45
CA VAL A 278 12.71 3.94 13.93
C VAL A 278 12.24 2.70 14.69
N THR A 279 11.80 2.87 15.93
CA THR A 279 11.16 1.79 16.69
C THR A 279 9.71 2.17 16.94
N PHE A 280 8.81 1.22 16.72
CA PHE A 280 7.40 1.37 16.99
C PHE A 280 6.93 0.28 17.96
N LYS A 281 6.20 0.70 19.00
CA LYS A 281 5.52 -0.20 19.93
C LYS A 281 4.07 0.18 20.00
N GLY A 282 3.21 -0.75 19.60
CA GLY A 282 1.77 -0.53 19.56
C GLY A 282 0.98 -1.78 19.88
N GLN A 283 -0.30 -1.61 19.96
CA GLN A 283 -1.21 -2.72 20.16
C GLN A 283 -2.45 -2.53 19.31
N ARG A 284 -2.81 -3.57 18.59
CA ARG A 284 -4.07 -3.61 17.86
C ARG A 284 -5.23 -3.39 18.85
N ASP A 285 -6.12 -2.45 18.53
CA ASP A 285 -7.35 -2.35 19.28
C ASP A 285 -8.11 -3.67 19.21
N ALA A 286 -8.34 -4.27 20.38
CA ALA A 286 -9.12 -5.50 20.48
C ALA A 286 -10.60 -5.17 20.20
N GLY A 287 -10.94 -4.91 18.94
CA GLY A 287 -12.31 -4.60 18.59
C GLY A 287 -12.58 -4.00 17.21
N VAL A 288 -11.55 -3.73 16.38
CA VAL A 288 -11.80 -3.16 15.05
C VAL A 288 -11.13 -4.02 13.98
N ASN A 289 -11.75 -5.13 13.60
CA ASN A 289 -11.55 -5.66 12.27
C ASN A 289 -12.51 -4.89 11.33
N VAL A 290 -12.01 -3.85 10.67
CA VAL A 290 -12.74 -3.26 9.54
C VAL A 290 -12.57 -4.22 8.38
N VAL A 291 -13.56 -5.02 8.09
CA VAL A 291 -13.64 -5.78 6.85
C VAL A 291 -14.38 -4.90 5.88
N GLU A 292 -13.67 -4.25 4.99
CA GLU A 292 -14.28 -3.64 3.80
C GLU A 292 -14.74 -4.75 2.86
N ALA A 293 -15.96 -5.21 3.09
CA ALA A 293 -16.66 -6.08 2.16
C ALA A 293 -17.53 -5.20 1.26
N SER A 294 -17.12 -4.98 0.02
CA SER A 294 -17.94 -4.33 -1.04
C SER A 294 -18.67 -3.06 -0.57
N GLY A 295 -17.96 -2.08 0.01
CA GLY A 295 -18.54 -0.81 0.46
C GLY A 295 -19.23 -0.84 1.84
N ALA A 296 -19.25 -1.97 2.55
CA ALA A 296 -19.81 -2.06 3.89
C ALA A 296 -18.69 -2.21 4.95
N ALA A 297 -18.62 -1.31 5.92
CA ALA A 297 -17.76 -1.43 7.09
C ALA A 297 -18.56 -1.95 8.29
N VAL A 298 -18.06 -2.99 8.97
CA VAL A 298 -18.67 -3.54 10.20
C VAL A 298 -17.67 -3.41 11.34
N ARG A 299 -18.07 -2.74 12.43
CA ARG A 299 -17.19 -2.42 13.58
C ARG A 299 -17.86 -2.79 14.89
N GLY A 300 -17.09 -3.33 15.84
CA GLY A 300 -17.49 -3.44 17.24
C GLY A 300 -17.24 -2.13 17.99
N ALA A 301 -18.20 -1.72 18.81
CA ALA A 301 -18.13 -0.58 19.69
C ALA A 301 -18.46 -1.00 21.12
N GLU A 302 -18.50 -0.07 22.06
CA GLU A 302 -18.94 -0.34 23.44
C GLU A 302 -20.44 -0.63 23.44
N GLY A 303 -20.81 -1.88 23.77
CA GLY A 303 -22.20 -2.35 23.81
C GLY A 303 -22.92 -2.40 22.47
N ALA A 304 -22.22 -2.27 21.33
CA ALA A 304 -22.87 -2.20 20.02
C ALA A 304 -21.98 -2.69 18.85
N ILE A 305 -22.63 -2.93 17.71
CA ILE A 305 -21.99 -3.19 16.42
C ILE A 305 -22.48 -2.12 15.45
N ALA A 306 -21.54 -1.33 14.90
CA ALA A 306 -21.81 -0.35 13.85
C ALA A 306 -21.60 -0.99 12.48
N VAL A 307 -22.50 -0.68 11.55
CA VAL A 307 -22.46 -1.11 10.14
C VAL A 307 -22.65 0.12 9.28
N ASP A 308 -21.69 0.40 8.41
CA ASP A 308 -21.68 1.57 7.52
C ASP A 308 -21.61 1.10 6.05
N GLY A 309 -22.23 1.84 5.13
CA GLY A 309 -22.11 1.60 3.68
C GLY A 309 -22.79 0.33 3.17
N PHE A 310 -23.77 -0.23 3.90
CA PHE A 310 -24.48 -1.45 3.51
C PHE A 310 -25.97 -1.20 3.32
N ALA A 311 -26.53 -1.75 2.24
CA ALA A 311 -27.96 -1.81 2.02
C ALA A 311 -28.42 -3.28 2.00
N GLY A 312 -29.24 -3.68 2.98
CA GLY A 312 -29.70 -5.05 3.09
C GLY A 312 -29.90 -5.52 4.53
N ARG A 313 -30.09 -6.83 4.70
CA ARG A 313 -30.28 -7.42 6.02
C ARG A 313 -28.95 -7.79 6.66
N VAL A 314 -28.73 -7.31 7.88
CA VAL A 314 -27.61 -7.67 8.72
C VAL A 314 -28.09 -8.57 9.86
N ASN A 315 -27.39 -9.69 10.07
CA ASN A 315 -27.64 -10.62 11.17
C ASN A 315 -26.38 -10.75 12.02
N VAL A 316 -26.53 -10.65 13.33
CA VAL A 316 -25.47 -10.82 14.33
C VAL A 316 -25.68 -12.13 15.06
N TYR A 317 -24.67 -12.99 15.07
CA TYR A 317 -24.70 -14.28 15.74
C TYR A 317 -23.65 -14.34 16.83
N THR A 318 -23.98 -14.97 17.95
CA THR A 318 -23.00 -15.39 18.95
C THR A 318 -22.10 -16.51 18.38
N VAL A 319 -20.95 -16.75 19.00
CA VAL A 319 -20.00 -17.80 18.54
C VAL A 319 -20.58 -19.21 18.55
N ASP A 320 -21.64 -19.46 19.35
CA ASP A 320 -22.40 -20.71 19.38
C ASP A 320 -23.53 -20.75 18.34
N GLY A 321 -23.59 -19.77 17.44
CA GLY A 321 -24.49 -19.73 16.28
C GLY A 321 -25.90 -19.20 16.57
N ARG A 322 -26.18 -18.66 17.76
CA ARG A 322 -27.49 -18.07 18.08
C ARG A 322 -27.58 -16.65 17.50
N LEU A 323 -28.73 -16.31 16.95
CA LEU A 323 -29.03 -14.95 16.50
C LEU A 323 -29.14 -14.01 17.72
N ALA A 324 -28.21 -13.03 17.83
CA ALA A 324 -28.18 -12.04 18.88
C ALA A 324 -28.92 -10.74 18.49
N ALA A 325 -28.80 -10.30 17.24
CA ALA A 325 -29.48 -9.12 16.70
C ALA A 325 -29.68 -9.26 15.18
N SER A 326 -30.66 -8.55 14.65
CA SER A 326 -30.88 -8.43 13.19
C SER A 326 -31.49 -7.07 12.87
N ALA A 327 -31.04 -6.43 11.79
CA ALA A 327 -31.59 -5.18 11.29
C ALA A 327 -31.64 -5.17 9.76
N GLN A 328 -32.60 -4.42 9.20
CA GLN A 328 -32.54 -3.96 7.82
C GLN A 328 -31.78 -2.65 7.82
N VAL A 329 -30.70 -2.59 7.06
CA VAL A 329 -29.78 -1.45 6.98
C VAL A 329 -29.95 -0.78 5.62
N ASP A 330 -29.92 0.56 5.60
CA ASP A 330 -29.91 1.37 4.38
C ASP A 330 -28.90 2.52 4.60
N GLY A 331 -27.66 2.22 4.24
CA GLY A 331 -26.50 3.09 4.45
C GLY A 331 -25.76 2.78 5.76
N GLU A 332 -26.35 3.08 6.92
CA GLU A 332 -25.70 2.87 8.24
C GLU A 332 -26.69 2.36 9.30
N ALA A 333 -26.19 1.59 10.25
CA ALA A 333 -26.96 1.12 11.41
C ALA A 333 -26.05 0.81 12.59
N THR A 334 -26.63 0.95 13.81
CA THR A 334 -25.98 0.50 15.05
C THR A 334 -26.89 -0.55 15.72
N LEU A 335 -26.35 -1.77 15.93
CA LEU A 335 -27.04 -2.86 16.59
C LEU A 335 -26.51 -3.02 18.02
N THR A 336 -27.36 -2.79 19.01
CA THR A 336 -27.00 -2.97 20.42
C THR A 336 -26.91 -4.46 20.75
N VAL A 337 -25.78 -4.87 21.30
CA VAL A 337 -25.51 -6.24 21.80
C VAL A 337 -24.65 -6.17 23.06
N ALA A 338 -24.64 -7.20 23.87
CA ALA A 338 -23.77 -7.27 25.05
C ALA A 338 -22.29 -7.36 24.64
N ALA A 339 -21.38 -7.06 25.59
CA ALA A 339 -19.95 -7.31 25.37
C ALA A 339 -19.71 -8.79 25.04
N GLY A 340 -18.91 -9.06 24.01
CA GLY A 340 -18.66 -10.42 23.56
C GLY A 340 -18.12 -10.53 22.15
N LEU A 341 -17.93 -11.76 21.69
CA LEU A 341 -17.47 -12.09 20.35
C LEU A 341 -18.68 -12.51 19.50
N TYR A 342 -18.80 -11.89 18.32
CA TYR A 342 -19.93 -12.11 17.42
C TYR A 342 -19.47 -12.41 15.99
N VAL A 343 -20.33 -13.08 15.23
CA VAL A 343 -20.22 -13.22 13.79
C VAL A 343 -21.35 -12.38 13.17
N VAL A 344 -20.98 -11.34 12.43
CA VAL A 344 -21.92 -10.45 11.72
C VAL A 344 -21.99 -10.89 10.29
N ARG A 345 -23.19 -11.19 9.81
CA ARG A 345 -23.45 -11.53 8.42
C ARG A 345 -24.20 -10.36 7.75
N ALA A 346 -23.55 -9.77 6.72
CA ALA A 346 -24.12 -8.74 5.86
C ALA A 346 -24.12 -9.25 4.42
N GLY A 347 -25.31 -9.60 3.92
CA GLY A 347 -25.44 -10.29 2.63
C GLY A 347 -24.82 -11.69 2.66
N GLU A 348 -23.94 -11.99 1.72
CA GLU A 348 -23.24 -13.28 1.61
C GLU A 348 -21.97 -13.34 2.48
N LYS A 349 -21.48 -12.20 2.97
CA LYS A 349 -20.25 -12.11 3.76
C LYS A 349 -20.50 -12.21 5.26
N ALA A 350 -19.57 -12.84 5.98
CA ALA A 350 -19.60 -12.97 7.42
C ALA A 350 -18.29 -12.45 8.04
N VAL A 351 -18.41 -11.62 9.08
CA VAL A 351 -17.31 -10.93 9.75
C VAL A 351 -17.34 -11.26 11.23
N LYS A 352 -16.17 -11.50 11.82
CA LYS A 352 -16.01 -11.69 13.26
C LYS A 352 -15.74 -10.36 13.95
N VAL A 353 -16.55 -10.01 14.96
CA VAL A 353 -16.54 -8.70 15.61
C VAL A 353 -16.49 -8.89 17.12
N VAL A 354 -15.64 -8.13 17.81
CA VAL A 354 -15.59 -8.05 19.27
C VAL A 354 -16.30 -6.78 19.73
N VAL A 355 -17.24 -6.93 20.65
CA VAL A 355 -17.95 -5.83 21.33
C VAL A 355 -17.42 -5.74 22.76
N LYS A 356 -17.05 -4.54 23.19
CA LYS A 356 -16.57 -4.25 24.56
C LYS A 356 -17.70 -3.93 25.50
#